data_87206c1ef01d736028665876c91548a4
#
_entry.id   87206c1ef01d736028665876c91548a4
#
_cell.length_a   1.000
_cell.length_b   1.000
_cell.length_c   1.000
_cell.angle_alpha   90.00
_cell.angle_beta   90.00
_cell.angle_gamma   90.00
#
_symmetry.space_group_name_H-M   'P 1'
#
loop_
_entity.id
_entity.type
_entity.pdbx_description
1 polymer ?
#
loop_
_entity_poly.entity_id
_entity_poly.type
_entity_poly.pdbx_seq_one_letter_code
_entity_poly.pdbx_strand_id
1 'polypeptide(L)'
;MARKIKYTLAAVALICAFTQCSTKKNTWATRSYHYVTARYNVYFNAKQSYMKGVEAVKDASVDDYNQILDIYPGGDQTAANAGLADMKVVVEKCQKGIKLHSIVKKPKKNAARRNDPAYQAFMAKEEYNPMVQQCWLLMGMAQYQSMDYMAALATLGYAVRHFPDNRDVSTMAKIYMARCYNELGWFYESEDLLNKMGEADFIPKTNRMYVLARADLLLRQKQYKAAIPFLQTAIKNEKGELKSRLMFIYGQVLEEQGRFGEAFDQYKACINSNPPHQMEFNSFLNMARCYEGGNTG
;
A
#
# COMPACT_ATOMS: atom_id res chain seq x y z
N MET A 1 -6.87 -40.51 43.99
CA MET A 1 -5.54 -40.31 43.38
C MET A 1 -5.60 -39.87 41.91
N ALA A 2 -6.29 -40.57 41.02
CA ALA A 2 -6.35 -40.29 39.59
C ALA A 2 -6.79 -38.87 39.19
N ARG A 3 -7.69 -38.25 39.97
CA ARG A 3 -8.19 -36.88 39.70
C ARG A 3 -7.12 -35.80 39.98
N LYS A 4 -6.32 -36.00 41.03
CA LYS A 4 -5.20 -35.06 41.35
C LYS A 4 -4.08 -35.15 40.31
N ILE A 5 -3.80 -36.35 39.79
CA ILE A 5 -2.81 -36.58 38.74
C ILE A 5 -3.24 -35.88 37.41
N LYS A 6 -4.53 -35.89 37.06
CA LYS A 6 -5.04 -35.21 35.89
C LYS A 6 -4.90 -33.68 36.00
N TYR A 7 -5.16 -33.10 37.17
CA TYR A 7 -4.99 -31.66 37.37
C TYR A 7 -3.52 -31.24 37.41
N THR A 8 -2.62 -32.04 37.98
CA THR A 8 -1.18 -31.78 37.92
C THR A 8 -0.63 -31.88 36.51
N LEU A 9 -1.05 -32.86 35.72
CA LEU A 9 -0.67 -32.99 34.31
C LEU A 9 -1.21 -31.82 33.49
N ALA A 10 -2.45 -31.37 33.70
CA ALA A 10 -3.02 -30.21 33.03
C ALA A 10 -2.28 -28.91 33.44
N ALA A 11 -1.96 -28.73 34.70
CA ALA A 11 -1.18 -27.57 35.18
C ALA A 11 0.24 -27.58 34.63
N VAL A 12 0.92 -28.70 34.57
CA VAL A 12 2.27 -28.83 33.96
C VAL A 12 2.21 -28.57 32.45
N ALA A 13 1.18 -29.08 31.74
CA ALA A 13 0.98 -28.79 30.31
C ALA A 13 0.73 -27.31 30.07
N LEU A 14 -0.05 -26.64 30.94
CA LEU A 14 -0.29 -25.19 30.89
C LEU A 14 0.99 -24.38 31.15
N ILE A 15 1.78 -24.76 32.15
CA ILE A 15 3.08 -24.10 32.45
C ILE A 15 4.07 -24.32 31.29
N CYS A 16 4.13 -25.50 30.70
CA CYS A 16 4.97 -25.79 29.53
C CYS A 16 4.54 -24.96 28.31
N ALA A 17 3.25 -24.68 28.14
CA ALA A 17 2.74 -23.82 27.07
C ALA A 17 3.23 -22.37 27.21
N PHE A 18 3.31 -21.82 28.43
CA PHE A 18 3.78 -20.46 28.68
C PHE A 18 5.31 -20.28 28.50
N THR A 19 6.12 -21.33 28.69
CA THR A 19 7.58 -21.23 28.51
C THR A 19 8.03 -21.22 27.05
N GLN A 20 7.13 -21.52 26.10
CA GLN A 20 7.44 -21.54 24.67
C GLN A 20 7.16 -20.20 23.96
N CYS A 21 6.55 -19.24 24.63
CA CYS A 21 6.11 -17.97 24.04
C CYS A 21 7.23 -16.87 24.01
N SER A 22 8.49 -17.23 24.12
CA SER A 22 9.59 -16.26 24.12
C SER A 22 10.12 -16.01 22.71
N THR A 23 10.16 -14.73 22.27
CA THR A 23 10.83 -14.30 21.04
C THR A 23 12.34 -14.61 21.00
N LYS A 24 12.93 -14.91 22.15
CA LYS A 24 14.34 -15.35 22.29
C LYS A 24 14.60 -16.76 21.76
N LYS A 25 13.55 -17.53 21.42
CA LYS A 25 13.65 -18.88 20.85
C LYS A 25 13.05 -18.85 19.43
N ASN A 26 13.74 -19.48 18.48
CA ASN A 26 13.23 -19.64 17.12
C ASN A 26 12.94 -21.14 16.87
N THR A 27 11.77 -21.60 17.31
CA THR A 27 11.23 -22.92 17.06
C THR A 27 9.96 -22.82 16.22
N TRP A 28 9.50 -23.94 15.64
CA TRP A 28 8.23 -23.95 14.93
C TRP A 28 7.06 -23.45 15.80
N ALA A 29 6.95 -23.96 17.03
CA ALA A 29 5.89 -23.58 17.96
C ALA A 29 5.93 -22.07 18.31
N THR A 30 7.13 -21.53 18.56
CA THR A 30 7.30 -20.09 18.84
C THR A 30 6.87 -19.25 17.63
N ARG A 31 7.32 -19.60 16.43
CA ARG A 31 6.91 -18.89 15.19
C ARG A 31 5.41 -18.95 14.99
N SER A 32 4.78 -20.13 15.15
CA SER A 32 3.32 -20.28 14.99
C SER A 32 2.54 -19.44 16.01
N TYR A 33 2.93 -19.45 17.26
CA TYR A 33 2.30 -18.64 18.31
C TYR A 33 2.39 -17.13 17.99
N HIS A 34 3.60 -16.63 17.74
CA HIS A 34 3.78 -15.20 17.43
C HIS A 34 3.14 -14.78 16.11
N TYR A 35 3.11 -15.66 15.11
CA TYR A 35 2.41 -15.42 13.86
C TYR A 35 0.90 -15.24 14.09
N VAL A 36 0.25 -16.20 14.77
CA VAL A 36 -1.20 -16.16 15.01
C VAL A 36 -1.58 -14.95 15.86
N THR A 37 -0.83 -14.71 16.95
CA THR A 37 -1.11 -13.59 17.85
C THR A 37 -0.89 -12.25 17.14
N ALA A 38 0.20 -12.06 16.41
CA ALA A 38 0.45 -10.85 15.64
C ALA A 38 -0.61 -10.63 14.56
N ARG A 39 -1.04 -11.70 13.87
CA ARG A 39 -2.04 -11.61 12.80
C ARG A 39 -3.39 -11.13 13.29
N TYR A 40 -3.93 -11.77 14.34
CA TYR A 40 -5.32 -11.53 14.76
C TYR A 40 -5.45 -10.41 15.78
N ASN A 41 -4.49 -10.24 16.71
CA ASN A 41 -4.60 -9.23 17.76
C ASN A 41 -3.94 -7.89 17.41
N VAL A 42 -2.94 -7.89 16.53
CA VAL A 42 -2.20 -6.69 16.18
C VAL A 42 -2.54 -6.22 14.76
N TYR A 43 -2.10 -7.01 13.77
CA TYR A 43 -2.19 -6.61 12.36
C TYR A 43 -3.64 -6.42 11.90
N PHE A 44 -4.55 -7.34 12.25
CA PHE A 44 -5.97 -7.20 11.89
C PHE A 44 -6.56 -5.89 12.43
N ASN A 45 -6.37 -5.60 13.71
CA ASN A 45 -6.89 -4.37 14.32
C ASN A 45 -6.22 -3.09 13.76
N ALA A 46 -4.90 -3.14 13.49
CA ALA A 46 -4.21 -2.03 12.84
C ALA A 46 -4.74 -1.79 11.42
N LYS A 47 -4.99 -2.87 10.66
CA LYS A 47 -5.55 -2.78 9.31
C LYS A 47 -6.98 -2.21 9.31
N GLN A 48 -7.83 -2.54 10.28
CA GLN A 48 -9.15 -1.95 10.42
C GLN A 48 -9.06 -0.44 10.65
N SER A 49 -8.19 0.00 11.59
CA SER A 49 -7.95 1.43 11.80
C SER A 49 -7.40 2.10 10.53
N TYR A 50 -6.48 1.46 9.81
CA TYR A 50 -5.95 1.97 8.54
C TYR A 50 -7.07 2.19 7.51
N MET A 51 -7.94 1.21 7.31
CA MET A 51 -9.05 1.32 6.36
C MET A 51 -10.01 2.43 6.73
N LYS A 52 -10.35 2.55 8.03
CA LYS A 52 -11.20 3.62 8.54
C LYS A 52 -10.58 5.00 8.33
N GLY A 53 -9.28 5.15 8.63
CA GLY A 53 -8.56 6.41 8.42
C GLY A 53 -8.44 6.78 6.94
N VAL A 54 -8.21 5.82 6.04
CA VAL A 54 -8.20 6.07 4.58
C VAL A 54 -9.57 6.53 4.09
N GLU A 55 -10.66 5.94 4.56
CA GLU A 55 -12.01 6.37 4.22
C GLU A 55 -12.29 7.78 4.73
N ALA A 56 -11.91 8.10 5.96
CA ALA A 56 -12.07 9.45 6.53
C ALA A 56 -11.28 10.51 5.73
N VAL A 57 -10.06 10.19 5.26
CA VAL A 57 -9.27 11.07 4.38
C VAL A 57 -9.98 11.27 3.06
N LYS A 58 -10.49 10.20 2.46
CA LYS A 58 -11.21 10.25 1.19
C LYS A 58 -12.48 11.11 1.30
N ASP A 59 -13.28 10.91 2.36
CA ASP A 59 -14.53 11.63 2.57
C ASP A 59 -14.32 13.13 2.84
N ALA A 60 -13.17 13.49 3.42
CA ALA A 60 -12.79 14.88 3.68
C ALA A 60 -12.09 15.55 2.49
N SER A 61 -11.70 14.77 1.48
CA SER A 61 -10.99 15.29 0.31
C SER A 61 -11.93 16.07 -0.61
N VAL A 62 -11.49 17.25 -1.05
CA VAL A 62 -12.22 18.09 -2.01
C VAL A 62 -11.43 18.19 -3.30
N ASP A 63 -12.03 17.77 -4.40
CA ASP A 63 -11.42 17.83 -5.73
C ASP A 63 -11.60 19.22 -6.37
N ASP A 64 -10.52 19.77 -6.91
CA ASP A 64 -10.59 20.95 -7.81
C ASP A 64 -10.66 20.49 -9.27
N TYR A 65 -11.86 20.45 -9.81
CA TYR A 65 -12.12 20.02 -11.19
C TYR A 65 -11.62 20.97 -12.27
N ASN A 66 -11.09 22.16 -11.89
CA ASN A 66 -10.45 23.09 -12.83
C ASN A 66 -8.99 22.71 -13.13
N GLN A 67 -8.44 21.76 -12.39
CA GLN A 67 -7.10 21.23 -12.59
C GLN A 67 -7.18 19.73 -12.89
N ILE A 68 -6.08 19.17 -13.43
CA ILE A 68 -6.00 17.71 -13.55
C ILE A 68 -6.04 17.12 -12.14
N LEU A 69 -7.02 16.23 -11.90
CA LEU A 69 -7.19 15.60 -10.59
C LEU A 69 -6.00 14.71 -10.24
N ASP A 70 -5.66 14.66 -8.96
CA ASP A 70 -4.74 13.66 -8.44
C ASP A 70 -5.33 12.25 -8.56
N ILE A 71 -4.49 11.26 -8.85
CA ILE A 71 -4.92 9.84 -8.88
C ILE A 71 -5.43 9.40 -7.51
N TYR A 72 -4.76 9.86 -6.45
CA TYR A 72 -5.12 9.54 -5.07
C TYR A 72 -5.76 10.75 -4.40
N PRO A 73 -7.05 10.68 -4.00
CA PRO A 73 -7.66 11.78 -3.26
C PRO A 73 -7.00 11.97 -1.89
N GLY A 74 -7.02 13.19 -1.37
CA GLY A 74 -6.52 13.49 -0.02
C GLY A 74 -5.12 14.09 0.04
N GLY A 75 -4.63 14.71 -1.05
CA GLY A 75 -3.33 15.38 -1.11
C GLY A 75 -3.21 16.67 -0.30
N ASP A 76 -4.21 17.04 0.51
CA ASP A 76 -4.17 18.23 1.37
C ASP A 76 -4.16 17.89 2.87
N GLN A 77 -3.63 18.81 3.68
CA GLN A 77 -3.50 18.66 5.13
C GLN A 77 -4.84 18.52 5.84
N THR A 78 -5.90 19.16 5.34
CA THR A 78 -7.23 19.12 5.94
C THR A 78 -7.81 17.71 5.84
N ALA A 79 -7.74 17.12 4.66
CA ALA A 79 -8.16 15.73 4.45
C ALA A 79 -7.31 14.76 5.28
N ALA A 80 -5.97 14.93 5.29
CA ALA A 80 -5.09 14.08 6.10
C ALA A 80 -5.42 14.12 7.59
N ASN A 81 -5.78 15.29 8.12
CA ASN A 81 -6.16 15.46 9.52
C ASN A 81 -7.42 14.64 9.91
N ALA A 82 -8.35 14.42 8.97
CA ALA A 82 -9.55 13.62 9.23
C ALA A 82 -9.21 12.15 9.57
N GLY A 83 -8.17 11.59 8.96
CA GLY A 83 -7.70 10.23 9.22
C GLY A 83 -6.61 10.11 10.30
N LEU A 84 -6.05 11.22 10.77
CA LEU A 84 -4.83 11.25 11.58
C LEU A 84 -4.92 10.43 12.88
N ALA A 85 -6.06 10.47 13.57
CA ALA A 85 -6.26 9.71 14.81
C ALA A 85 -6.18 8.20 14.55
N ASP A 86 -6.83 7.73 13.50
CA ASP A 86 -6.81 6.32 13.12
C ASP A 86 -5.40 5.89 12.64
N MET A 87 -4.69 6.73 11.89
CA MET A 87 -3.30 6.46 11.46
C MET A 87 -2.33 6.39 12.65
N LYS A 88 -2.48 7.23 13.68
CA LYS A 88 -1.70 7.12 14.93
C LYS A 88 -1.92 5.77 15.61
N VAL A 89 -3.18 5.31 15.69
CA VAL A 89 -3.51 3.98 16.25
C VAL A 89 -2.82 2.87 15.44
N VAL A 90 -2.74 2.99 14.10
CA VAL A 90 -2.02 2.02 13.27
C VAL A 90 -0.55 1.96 13.64
N VAL A 91 0.11 3.12 13.71
CA VAL A 91 1.55 3.22 14.04
C VAL A 91 1.82 2.60 15.42
N GLU A 92 1.06 2.97 16.45
CA GLU A 92 1.22 2.44 17.82
C GLU A 92 1.03 0.92 17.88
N LYS A 93 -0.04 0.40 17.23
CA LYS A 93 -0.29 -1.05 17.19
C LYS A 93 0.83 -1.79 16.46
N CYS A 94 1.30 -1.27 15.32
CA CYS A 94 2.39 -1.89 14.57
C CYS A 94 3.69 -1.88 15.37
N GLN A 95 4.06 -0.77 16.02
CA GLN A 95 5.22 -0.68 16.90
C GLN A 95 5.14 -1.70 18.05
N LYS A 96 3.98 -1.79 18.71
CA LYS A 96 3.73 -2.80 19.75
C LYS A 96 3.86 -4.21 19.21
N GLY A 97 3.31 -4.48 18.03
CA GLY A 97 3.41 -5.78 17.38
C GLY A 97 4.84 -6.18 17.04
N ILE A 98 5.61 -5.26 16.49
CA ILE A 98 7.04 -5.45 16.20
C ILE A 98 7.80 -5.75 17.51
N LYS A 99 7.61 -4.94 18.55
CA LYS A 99 8.27 -5.12 19.85
C LYS A 99 7.96 -6.48 20.50
N LEU A 100 6.72 -6.96 20.40
CA LEU A 100 6.26 -8.16 21.12
C LEU A 100 6.40 -9.45 20.32
N HIS A 101 6.44 -9.39 18.98
CA HIS A 101 6.33 -10.58 18.14
C HIS A 101 7.45 -10.75 17.12
N SER A 102 8.47 -9.87 17.11
CA SER A 102 9.65 -10.00 16.26
C SER A 102 10.50 -11.20 16.69
N ILE A 103 10.90 -12.02 15.72
CA ILE A 103 11.77 -13.19 15.92
C ILE A 103 12.97 -13.06 14.99
N VAL A 104 14.03 -12.44 15.48
CA VAL A 104 15.29 -12.22 14.72
C VAL A 104 16.35 -13.29 15.01
N LYS A 105 16.19 -14.05 16.09
CA LYS A 105 17.13 -15.11 16.44
C LYS A 105 17.14 -16.21 15.40
N LYS A 106 18.33 -16.59 14.91
CA LYS A 106 18.47 -17.71 13.97
C LYS A 106 18.01 -19.04 14.61
N PRO A 107 17.30 -19.90 13.84
CA PRO A 107 16.97 -21.25 14.33
C PRO A 107 18.21 -22.13 14.47
N LYS A 108 18.07 -23.27 15.16
CA LYS A 108 19.15 -24.26 15.24
C LYS A 108 19.51 -24.77 13.85
N LYS A 109 20.80 -24.82 13.54
CA LYS A 109 21.32 -25.35 12.28
C LYS A 109 21.02 -26.87 12.16
N ASN A 110 20.64 -27.29 10.97
CA ASN A 110 20.49 -28.71 10.61
C ASN A 110 21.54 -29.04 9.55
N ALA A 111 22.55 -29.81 9.93
CA ALA A 111 23.66 -30.16 9.05
C ALA A 111 23.21 -30.97 7.83
N ALA A 112 22.19 -31.82 7.96
CA ALA A 112 21.64 -32.60 6.85
C ALA A 112 21.00 -31.77 5.74
N ARG A 113 20.59 -30.52 6.04
CA ARG A 113 19.97 -29.60 5.08
C ARG A 113 20.90 -28.48 4.62
N ARG A 114 22.21 -28.59 4.89
CA ARG A 114 23.18 -27.52 4.57
C ARG A 114 23.18 -27.12 3.08
N ASN A 115 22.99 -28.07 2.18
CA ASN A 115 23.01 -27.85 0.74
C ASN A 115 21.60 -27.61 0.12
N ASP A 116 20.54 -27.56 0.94
CA ASP A 116 19.18 -27.26 0.49
C ASP A 116 19.01 -25.74 0.29
N PRO A 117 18.78 -25.25 -0.95
CA PRO A 117 18.66 -23.82 -1.21
C PRO A 117 17.50 -23.15 -0.44
N ALA A 118 16.38 -23.84 -0.28
CA ALA A 118 15.24 -23.31 0.47
C ALA A 118 15.55 -23.17 1.97
N TYR A 119 16.34 -24.12 2.51
CA TYR A 119 16.83 -24.03 3.88
C TYR A 119 17.84 -22.90 4.06
N GLN A 120 18.75 -22.69 3.11
CA GLN A 120 19.70 -21.57 3.13
C GLN A 120 18.96 -20.22 3.09
N ALA A 121 17.98 -20.04 2.19
CA ALA A 121 17.13 -18.87 2.12
C ALA A 121 16.35 -18.63 3.43
N PHE A 122 15.81 -19.71 4.03
CA PHE A 122 15.16 -19.62 5.33
C PHE A 122 16.13 -19.17 6.42
N MET A 123 17.36 -19.70 6.45
CA MET A 123 18.39 -19.33 7.44
C MET A 123 18.93 -17.92 7.24
N ALA A 124 18.84 -17.36 6.03
CA ALA A 124 19.27 -16.00 5.69
C ALA A 124 18.32 -14.92 6.25
N LYS A 125 17.03 -15.25 6.46
CA LYS A 125 16.01 -14.29 6.93
C LYS A 125 16.46 -13.50 8.16
N GLU A 126 16.17 -12.22 8.19
CA GLU A 126 16.41 -11.35 9.35
C GLU A 126 15.22 -11.31 10.30
N GLU A 127 14.01 -11.51 9.80
CA GLU A 127 12.77 -11.60 10.56
C GLU A 127 11.99 -12.87 10.17
N TYR A 128 11.66 -13.70 11.16
CA TYR A 128 10.99 -14.98 10.95
C TYR A 128 9.47 -14.92 11.14
N ASN A 129 8.94 -13.77 11.60
CA ASN A 129 7.51 -13.55 11.70
C ASN A 129 7.01 -12.69 10.53
N PRO A 130 6.33 -13.26 9.52
CA PRO A 130 5.87 -12.47 8.37
C PRO A 130 4.83 -11.40 8.74
N MET A 131 4.14 -11.52 9.87
CA MET A 131 3.21 -10.47 10.32
C MET A 131 3.93 -9.23 10.84
N VAL A 132 5.13 -9.39 11.40
CA VAL A 132 5.99 -8.26 11.77
C VAL A 132 6.45 -7.50 10.52
N GLN A 133 6.81 -8.22 9.46
CA GLN A 133 7.14 -7.60 8.17
C GLN A 133 5.95 -6.82 7.60
N GLN A 134 4.73 -7.37 7.69
CA GLN A 134 3.50 -6.66 7.31
C GLN A 134 3.20 -5.45 8.21
N CYS A 135 3.56 -5.49 9.50
CA CYS A 135 3.42 -4.33 10.40
C CYS A 135 4.35 -3.19 9.98
N TRP A 136 5.59 -3.48 9.57
CA TRP A 136 6.50 -2.46 9.03
C TRP A 136 5.91 -1.78 7.79
N LEU A 137 5.40 -2.56 6.84
CA LEU A 137 4.75 -2.02 5.65
C LEU A 137 3.53 -1.16 6.00
N LEU A 138 2.61 -1.69 6.84
CA LEU A 138 1.39 -0.98 7.21
C LEU A 138 1.67 0.32 7.97
N MET A 139 2.70 0.33 8.82
CA MET A 139 3.16 1.53 9.53
C MET A 139 3.64 2.61 8.55
N GLY A 140 4.47 2.25 7.57
CA GLY A 140 4.91 3.20 6.55
C GLY A 140 3.76 3.71 5.68
N MET A 141 2.80 2.86 5.35
CA MET A 141 1.57 3.26 4.65
C MET A 141 0.73 4.24 5.47
N ALA A 142 0.63 4.06 6.79
CA ALA A 142 -0.10 4.97 7.67
C ALA A 142 0.61 6.32 7.83
N GLN A 143 1.94 6.33 7.89
CA GLN A 143 2.75 7.55 7.90
C GLN A 143 2.58 8.33 6.59
N TYR A 144 2.54 7.64 5.43
CA TYR A 144 2.20 8.26 4.15
C TYR A 144 0.84 8.95 4.19
N GLN A 145 -0.21 8.27 4.69
CA GLN A 145 -1.55 8.84 4.80
C GLN A 145 -1.63 10.03 5.77
N SER A 146 -0.72 10.11 6.72
CA SER A 146 -0.58 11.25 7.64
C SER A 146 0.26 12.39 7.08
N MET A 147 0.69 12.32 5.82
CA MET A 147 1.64 13.23 5.15
C MET A 147 3.02 13.32 5.83
N ASP A 148 3.34 12.37 6.72
CA ASP A 148 4.69 12.25 7.30
C ASP A 148 5.57 11.42 6.36
N TYR A 149 5.85 11.99 5.19
CA TYR A 149 6.56 11.31 4.11
C TYR A 149 7.98 10.92 4.49
N MET A 150 8.66 11.72 5.31
CA MET A 150 10.03 11.41 5.75
C MET A 150 10.07 10.20 6.69
N ALA A 151 9.15 10.10 7.66
CA ALA A 151 9.01 8.92 8.49
C ALA A 151 8.58 7.69 7.68
N ALA A 152 7.66 7.88 6.71
CA ALA A 152 7.23 6.81 5.79
C ALA A 152 8.42 6.27 4.99
N LEU A 153 9.26 7.13 4.40
CA LEU A 153 10.47 6.73 3.68
C LEU A 153 11.46 5.95 4.55
N ALA A 154 11.69 6.40 5.78
CA ALA A 154 12.55 5.70 6.72
C ALA A 154 12.01 4.30 7.07
N THR A 155 10.72 4.19 7.36
CA THR A 155 10.03 2.94 7.73
C THR A 155 9.97 1.96 6.56
N LEU A 156 9.58 2.42 5.37
CA LEU A 156 9.49 1.61 4.16
C LEU A 156 10.87 1.20 3.67
N GLY A 157 11.85 2.10 3.73
CA GLY A 157 13.24 1.82 3.41
C GLY A 157 13.85 0.73 4.31
N TYR A 158 13.48 0.72 5.60
CA TYR A 158 13.82 -0.40 6.48
C TYR A 158 13.23 -1.72 5.97
N ALA A 159 11.93 -1.74 5.62
CA ALA A 159 11.27 -2.94 5.12
C ALA A 159 11.91 -3.47 3.83
N VAL A 160 12.29 -2.60 2.89
CA VAL A 160 12.96 -2.98 1.64
C VAL A 160 14.33 -3.62 1.91
N ARG A 161 15.12 -3.04 2.84
CA ARG A 161 16.47 -3.54 3.15
C ARG A 161 16.46 -4.87 3.91
N HIS A 162 15.53 -5.02 4.86
CA HIS A 162 15.55 -6.16 5.79
C HIS A 162 14.63 -7.31 5.37
N PHE A 163 13.71 -7.11 4.43
CA PHE A 163 12.77 -8.14 3.99
C PHE A 163 12.77 -8.33 2.46
N PRO A 164 13.93 -8.40 1.79
CA PRO A 164 13.99 -8.51 0.33
C PRO A 164 13.40 -9.82 -0.20
N ASP A 165 13.38 -10.87 0.64
CA ASP A 165 12.81 -12.18 0.32
C ASP A 165 11.26 -12.21 0.38
N ASN A 166 10.65 -11.21 1.02
CA ASN A 166 9.19 -11.05 1.04
C ASN A 166 8.77 -10.11 -0.09
N ARG A 167 8.54 -10.68 -1.28
CA ARG A 167 8.21 -9.93 -2.50
C ARG A 167 7.02 -8.99 -2.28
N ASP A 168 5.93 -9.43 -1.64
CA ASP A 168 4.75 -8.57 -1.41
C ASP A 168 5.10 -7.34 -0.58
N VAL A 169 5.83 -7.52 0.53
CA VAL A 169 6.23 -6.43 1.41
C VAL A 169 7.24 -5.51 0.74
N SER A 170 8.30 -6.07 0.16
CA SER A 170 9.39 -5.29 -0.44
C SER A 170 8.91 -4.47 -1.64
N THR A 171 8.15 -5.09 -2.55
CA THR A 171 7.62 -4.41 -3.74
C THR A 171 6.61 -3.33 -3.37
N MET A 172 5.67 -3.62 -2.45
CA MET A 172 4.70 -2.63 -2.00
C MET A 172 5.38 -1.46 -1.27
N ALA A 173 6.41 -1.75 -0.47
CA ALA A 173 7.19 -0.70 0.19
C ALA A 173 7.89 0.22 -0.82
N LYS A 174 8.51 -0.33 -1.87
CA LYS A 174 9.11 0.46 -2.96
C LYS A 174 8.07 1.37 -3.64
N ILE A 175 6.87 0.84 -3.93
CA ILE A 175 5.79 1.62 -4.56
C ILE A 175 5.36 2.79 -3.65
N TYR A 176 5.19 2.55 -2.35
CA TYR A 176 4.85 3.63 -1.42
C TYR A 176 6.00 4.63 -1.20
N MET A 177 7.27 4.19 -1.29
CA MET A 177 8.41 5.13 -1.32
C MET A 177 8.36 6.03 -2.55
N ALA A 178 8.07 5.47 -3.74
CA ALA A 178 7.90 6.27 -4.96
C ALA A 178 6.75 7.28 -4.81
N ARG A 179 5.63 6.88 -4.20
CA ARG A 179 4.53 7.81 -3.89
C ARG A 179 4.96 8.92 -2.93
N CYS A 180 5.74 8.60 -1.88
CA CYS A 180 6.30 9.63 -1.00
C CYS A 180 7.19 10.61 -1.76
N TYR A 181 8.04 10.11 -2.68
CA TYR A 181 8.87 10.95 -3.53
C TYR A 181 8.04 11.84 -4.45
N ASN A 182 6.94 11.32 -5.03
CA ASN A 182 6.02 12.10 -5.85
C ASN A 182 5.42 13.27 -5.05
N GLU A 183 4.96 13.03 -3.81
CA GLU A 183 4.40 14.07 -2.94
C GLU A 183 5.43 15.13 -2.52
N LEU A 184 6.69 14.72 -2.34
CA LEU A 184 7.80 15.63 -2.01
C LEU A 184 8.36 16.38 -3.23
N GLY A 185 7.90 16.06 -4.45
CA GLY A 185 8.45 16.63 -5.69
C GLY A 185 9.83 16.05 -6.05
N TRP A 186 10.25 14.95 -5.44
CA TRP A 186 11.52 14.27 -5.70
C TRP A 186 11.35 13.28 -6.84
N PHE A 187 11.06 13.84 -8.01
CA PHE A 187 10.65 13.04 -9.18
C PHE A 187 11.78 12.17 -9.73
N TYR A 188 13.03 12.61 -9.63
CA TYR A 188 14.17 11.80 -10.05
C TYR A 188 14.31 10.51 -9.22
N GLU A 189 14.19 10.62 -7.89
CA GLU A 189 14.26 9.50 -6.97
C GLU A 189 13.10 8.52 -7.18
N SER A 190 11.91 9.05 -7.46
CA SER A 190 10.73 8.25 -7.79
C SER A 190 10.94 7.48 -9.10
N GLU A 191 11.40 8.16 -10.14
CA GLU A 191 11.63 7.57 -11.45
C GLU A 191 12.72 6.49 -11.41
N ASP A 192 13.85 6.78 -10.77
CA ASP A 192 14.96 5.85 -10.59
C ASP A 192 14.51 4.58 -9.86
N LEU A 193 13.74 4.75 -8.76
CA LEU A 193 13.21 3.64 -8.00
C LEU A 193 12.23 2.78 -8.83
N LEU A 194 11.29 3.42 -9.53
CA LEU A 194 10.29 2.71 -10.35
C LEU A 194 10.93 2.03 -11.58
N ASN A 195 11.96 2.63 -12.18
CA ASN A 195 12.68 2.05 -13.33
C ASN A 195 13.51 0.79 -12.94
N LYS A 196 13.94 0.70 -11.69
CA LYS A 196 14.66 -0.46 -11.17
C LYS A 196 13.75 -1.65 -10.85
N MET A 197 12.42 -1.45 -10.87
CA MET A 197 11.47 -2.53 -10.64
C MET A 197 11.19 -3.27 -11.95
N GLY A 198 11.33 -4.59 -11.94
CA GLY A 198 11.11 -5.47 -13.09
C GLY A 198 9.89 -6.38 -12.92
N GLU A 199 9.51 -7.09 -14.00
CA GLU A 199 8.37 -8.02 -13.99
C GLU A 199 8.46 -9.08 -12.88
N ALA A 200 9.69 -9.53 -12.56
CA ALA A 200 9.92 -10.49 -11.49
C ALA A 200 9.54 -9.98 -10.09
N ASP A 201 9.47 -8.66 -9.90
CA ASP A 201 9.08 -8.06 -8.63
C ASP A 201 7.56 -8.09 -8.42
N PHE A 202 6.76 -8.19 -9.48
CA PHE A 202 5.32 -7.98 -9.41
C PHE A 202 4.51 -9.26 -9.16
N ILE A 203 3.47 -9.09 -8.35
CA ILE A 203 2.28 -9.93 -8.30
C ILE A 203 1.10 -9.07 -8.82
N PRO A 204 -0.05 -9.65 -9.21
CA PRO A 204 -1.15 -8.86 -9.79
C PRO A 204 -1.55 -7.62 -9.01
N LYS A 205 -1.55 -7.70 -7.67
CA LYS A 205 -1.88 -6.58 -6.79
C LYS A 205 -0.84 -5.46 -6.87
N THR A 206 0.44 -5.79 -6.75
CA THR A 206 1.53 -4.80 -6.76
C THR A 206 1.72 -4.21 -8.14
N ASN A 207 1.48 -4.97 -9.21
CA ASN A 207 1.52 -4.44 -10.57
C ASN A 207 0.49 -3.33 -10.80
N ARG A 208 -0.76 -3.51 -10.33
CA ARG A 208 -1.77 -2.44 -10.40
C ARG A 208 -1.32 -1.17 -9.68
N MET A 209 -0.80 -1.32 -8.46
CA MET A 209 -0.29 -0.17 -7.68
C MET A 209 0.91 0.51 -8.33
N TYR A 210 1.80 -0.26 -8.96
CA TYR A 210 2.93 0.27 -9.74
C TYR A 210 2.45 1.11 -10.93
N VAL A 211 1.48 0.62 -11.71
CA VAL A 211 0.92 1.34 -12.85
C VAL A 211 0.33 2.68 -12.42
N LEU A 212 -0.39 2.71 -11.29
CA LEU A 212 -0.93 3.94 -10.72
C LEU A 212 0.16 4.91 -10.25
N ALA A 213 1.21 4.41 -9.59
CA ALA A 213 2.32 5.25 -9.13
C ALA A 213 3.13 5.85 -10.30
N ARG A 214 3.27 5.11 -11.40
CA ARG A 214 3.90 5.62 -12.65
C ARG A 214 3.03 6.69 -13.31
N ALA A 215 1.73 6.46 -13.39
CA ALA A 215 0.81 7.46 -13.94
C ALA A 215 0.85 8.75 -13.10
N ASP A 216 0.82 8.63 -11.76
CA ASP A 216 0.90 9.76 -10.83
C ASP A 216 2.20 10.57 -11.01
N LEU A 217 3.35 9.90 -11.09
CA LEU A 217 4.64 10.54 -11.35
C LEU A 217 4.60 11.37 -12.63
N LEU A 218 4.15 10.76 -13.74
CA LEU A 218 4.13 11.40 -15.05
C LEU A 218 3.13 12.57 -15.12
N LEU A 219 1.99 12.48 -14.45
CA LEU A 219 1.02 13.57 -14.34
C LEU A 219 1.62 14.76 -13.57
N ARG A 220 2.27 14.51 -12.43
CA ARG A 220 2.93 15.56 -11.63
C ARG A 220 4.09 16.23 -12.36
N GLN A 221 4.80 15.48 -13.21
CA GLN A 221 5.84 16.00 -14.12
C GLN A 221 5.24 16.71 -15.37
N LYS A 222 3.91 16.75 -15.54
CA LYS A 222 3.21 17.22 -16.73
C LYS A 222 3.62 16.51 -18.03
N GLN A 223 4.12 15.28 -17.90
CA GLN A 223 4.47 14.41 -19.03
C GLN A 223 3.22 13.66 -19.54
N TYR A 224 2.22 14.40 -19.95
CA TYR A 224 0.87 13.89 -20.25
C TYR A 224 0.86 12.80 -21.31
N LYS A 225 1.63 12.99 -22.40
CA LYS A 225 1.73 12.00 -23.48
C LYS A 225 2.26 10.64 -22.97
N ALA A 226 3.23 10.67 -22.07
CA ALA A 226 3.83 9.48 -21.47
C ALA A 226 2.89 8.84 -20.42
N ALA A 227 2.00 9.62 -19.77
CA ALA A 227 1.04 9.12 -18.80
C ALA A 227 -0.10 8.28 -19.42
N ILE A 228 -0.48 8.56 -20.68
CA ILE A 228 -1.63 7.94 -21.37
C ILE A 228 -1.60 6.40 -21.31
N PRO A 229 -0.54 5.68 -21.71
CA PRO A 229 -0.55 4.22 -21.68
C PRO A 229 -0.72 3.65 -20.26
N PHE A 230 -0.23 4.33 -19.23
CA PHE A 230 -0.42 3.94 -17.84
C PHE A 230 -1.86 4.18 -17.37
N LEU A 231 -2.47 5.32 -17.73
CA LEU A 231 -3.88 5.60 -17.45
C LEU A 231 -4.80 4.58 -18.12
N GLN A 232 -4.58 4.26 -19.39
CA GLN A 232 -5.35 3.26 -20.11
C GLN A 232 -5.24 1.87 -19.47
N THR A 233 -4.04 1.50 -19.04
CA THR A 233 -3.80 0.24 -18.33
C THR A 233 -4.50 0.21 -16.99
N ALA A 234 -4.42 1.32 -16.22
CA ALA A 234 -5.10 1.46 -14.93
C ALA A 234 -6.64 1.37 -15.09
N ILE A 235 -7.23 2.07 -16.06
CA ILE A 235 -8.68 2.03 -16.34
C ILE A 235 -9.17 0.60 -16.63
N LYS A 236 -8.37 -0.22 -17.34
CA LYS A 236 -8.70 -1.62 -17.60
C LYS A 236 -8.66 -2.49 -16.33
N ASN A 237 -7.77 -2.18 -15.41
CA ASN A 237 -7.50 -3.01 -14.24
C ASN A 237 -8.30 -2.60 -12.99
N GLU A 238 -8.81 -1.37 -12.93
CA GLU A 238 -9.53 -0.84 -11.78
C GLU A 238 -11.05 -0.90 -11.96
N LYS A 239 -11.77 -0.77 -10.84
CA LYS A 239 -13.24 -0.83 -10.78
C LYS A 239 -13.78 0.30 -9.90
N GLY A 240 -15.11 0.50 -9.96
CA GLY A 240 -15.83 1.46 -9.13
C GLY A 240 -15.31 2.88 -9.29
N GLU A 241 -15.35 3.66 -8.22
CA GLU A 241 -15.04 5.08 -8.22
C GLU A 241 -13.63 5.42 -8.72
N LEU A 242 -12.63 4.60 -8.37
CA LEU A 242 -11.27 4.82 -8.88
C LEU A 242 -11.21 4.71 -10.41
N LYS A 243 -11.93 3.77 -11.01
CA LYS A 243 -12.03 3.67 -12.47
C LYS A 243 -12.66 4.92 -13.08
N SER A 244 -13.76 5.43 -12.50
CA SER A 244 -14.41 6.65 -12.95
C SER A 244 -13.46 7.85 -12.85
N ARG A 245 -12.74 7.97 -11.73
CA ARG A 245 -11.72 9.00 -11.51
C ARG A 245 -10.61 8.96 -12.57
N LEU A 246 -10.09 7.76 -12.87
CA LEU A 246 -9.06 7.59 -13.90
C LEU A 246 -9.56 7.95 -15.30
N MET A 247 -10.83 7.64 -15.62
CA MET A 247 -11.46 8.06 -16.88
C MET A 247 -11.56 9.58 -16.96
N PHE A 248 -11.96 10.24 -15.87
CA PHE A 248 -12.05 11.69 -15.80
C PHE A 248 -10.66 12.32 -16.00
N ILE A 249 -9.64 11.88 -15.26
CA ILE A 249 -8.24 12.32 -15.40
C ILE A 249 -7.76 12.14 -16.84
N TYR A 250 -8.07 11.00 -17.45
CA TYR A 250 -7.67 10.73 -18.84
C TYR A 250 -8.34 11.71 -19.82
N GLY A 251 -9.62 12.04 -19.60
CA GLY A 251 -10.30 13.11 -20.34
C GLY A 251 -9.56 14.45 -20.21
N GLN A 252 -9.21 14.88 -18.99
CA GLN A 252 -8.45 16.11 -18.73
C GLN A 252 -7.08 16.10 -19.43
N VAL A 253 -6.37 14.98 -19.39
CA VAL A 253 -5.08 14.81 -20.06
C VAL A 253 -5.20 14.95 -21.59
N LEU A 254 -6.30 14.45 -22.17
CA LEU A 254 -6.57 14.59 -23.61
C LEU A 254 -6.94 16.03 -23.99
N GLU A 255 -7.70 16.75 -23.14
CA GLU A 255 -7.97 18.18 -23.34
C GLU A 255 -6.68 19.00 -23.38
N GLU A 256 -5.77 18.78 -22.40
CA GLU A 256 -4.46 19.44 -22.37
C GLU A 256 -3.61 19.22 -23.64
N GLN A 257 -3.91 18.16 -24.37
CA GLN A 257 -3.24 17.85 -25.64
C GLN A 257 -4.03 18.30 -26.88
N GLY A 258 -5.14 19.03 -26.71
CA GLY A 258 -6.00 19.44 -27.81
C GLY A 258 -6.77 18.30 -28.48
N ARG A 259 -6.83 17.12 -27.87
CA ARG A 259 -7.52 15.91 -28.41
C ARG A 259 -8.98 15.91 -27.95
N PHE A 260 -9.72 16.98 -28.27
CA PHE A 260 -11.05 17.24 -27.72
C PHE A 260 -12.08 16.14 -28.02
N GLY A 261 -12.06 15.55 -29.23
CA GLY A 261 -12.98 14.46 -29.56
C GLY A 261 -12.78 13.21 -28.68
N GLU A 262 -11.54 12.84 -28.43
CA GLU A 262 -11.23 11.70 -27.57
C GLU A 262 -11.48 12.03 -26.08
N ALA A 263 -11.25 13.28 -25.65
CA ALA A 263 -11.59 13.74 -24.32
C ALA A 263 -13.09 13.66 -24.06
N PHE A 264 -13.91 14.10 -25.03
CA PHE A 264 -15.36 13.97 -25.00
C PHE A 264 -15.81 12.51 -24.76
N ASP A 265 -15.24 11.55 -25.52
CA ASP A 265 -15.55 10.14 -25.35
C ASP A 265 -15.15 9.60 -23.96
N GLN A 266 -14.03 10.08 -23.39
CA GLN A 266 -13.63 9.67 -22.05
C GLN A 266 -14.54 10.23 -20.95
N TYR A 267 -14.98 11.49 -21.04
CA TYR A 267 -15.95 12.04 -20.10
C TYR A 267 -17.30 11.34 -20.20
N LYS A 268 -17.75 10.99 -21.42
CA LYS A 268 -18.95 10.19 -21.64
C LYS A 268 -18.80 8.79 -21.03
N ALA A 269 -17.64 8.15 -21.17
CA ALA A 269 -17.36 6.86 -20.52
C ALA A 269 -17.33 6.98 -19.00
N CYS A 270 -16.82 8.09 -18.46
CA CYS A 270 -16.84 8.38 -17.02
C CYS A 270 -18.29 8.43 -16.51
N ILE A 271 -19.17 9.20 -17.12
CA ILE A 271 -20.60 9.28 -16.77
C ILE A 271 -21.25 7.90 -16.75
N ASN A 272 -21.00 7.08 -17.78
CA ASN A 272 -21.55 5.73 -17.90
C ASN A 272 -20.99 4.74 -16.85
N SER A 273 -19.92 5.10 -16.13
CA SER A 273 -19.33 4.27 -15.09
C SER A 273 -19.93 4.48 -13.68
N ASN A 274 -20.99 5.27 -13.56
CA ASN A 274 -21.66 5.65 -12.31
C ASN A 274 -20.70 6.33 -11.30
N PRO A 275 -20.11 7.49 -11.66
CA PRO A 275 -19.21 8.24 -10.81
C PRO A 275 -19.96 8.94 -9.67
N PRO A 276 -19.25 9.52 -8.67
CA PRO A 276 -19.83 10.46 -7.72
C PRO A 276 -20.48 11.66 -8.45
N HIS A 277 -21.58 12.17 -7.88
CA HIS A 277 -22.39 13.23 -8.52
C HIS A 277 -21.58 14.44 -8.99
N GLN A 278 -20.62 14.90 -8.19
CA GLN A 278 -19.81 16.06 -8.56
C GLN A 278 -18.90 15.77 -9.77
N MET A 279 -18.37 14.55 -9.86
CA MET A 279 -17.59 14.13 -11.04
C MET A 279 -18.47 13.95 -12.28
N GLU A 280 -19.68 13.43 -12.11
CA GLU A 280 -20.68 13.35 -13.20
C GLU A 280 -20.99 14.74 -13.75
N PHE A 281 -21.32 15.68 -12.88
CA PHE A 281 -21.60 17.08 -13.26
C PHE A 281 -20.44 17.72 -14.03
N ASN A 282 -19.21 17.60 -13.50
CA ASN A 282 -18.02 18.14 -14.17
C ASN A 282 -17.70 17.41 -15.48
N SER A 283 -18.04 16.12 -15.61
CA SER A 283 -17.92 15.41 -16.88
C SER A 283 -18.83 16.00 -17.96
N PHE A 284 -20.08 16.34 -17.63
CA PHE A 284 -20.97 17.05 -18.55
C PHE A 284 -20.44 18.41 -18.96
N LEU A 285 -19.91 19.21 -18.01
CA LEU A 285 -19.32 20.52 -18.30
C LEU A 285 -18.12 20.40 -19.24
N ASN A 286 -17.24 19.43 -19.00
CA ASN A 286 -16.04 19.24 -19.82
C ASN A 286 -16.41 18.68 -21.21
N MET A 287 -17.44 17.86 -21.33
CA MET A 287 -17.97 17.45 -22.66
C MET A 287 -18.44 18.67 -23.46
N ALA A 288 -19.15 19.62 -22.84
CA ALA A 288 -19.58 20.85 -23.52
C ALA A 288 -18.38 21.67 -23.99
N ARG A 289 -17.35 21.87 -23.16
CA ARG A 289 -16.10 22.54 -23.55
C ARG A 289 -15.40 21.85 -24.73
N CYS A 290 -15.32 20.52 -24.69
CA CYS A 290 -14.71 19.75 -25.78
C CYS A 290 -15.45 19.95 -27.11
N TYR A 291 -16.78 20.08 -27.10
CA TYR A 291 -17.58 20.32 -28.29
C TYR A 291 -17.30 21.71 -28.91
N GLU A 292 -17.22 22.75 -28.07
CA GLU A 292 -16.89 24.11 -28.53
C GLU A 292 -15.45 24.21 -29.04
N GLY A 293 -14.48 23.62 -28.34
CA GLY A 293 -13.08 23.59 -28.74
C GLY A 293 -12.80 22.86 -30.04
N GLY A 294 -13.60 21.84 -30.37
CA GLY A 294 -13.52 21.11 -31.63
C GLY A 294 -14.08 21.85 -32.86
N ASN A 295 -14.88 22.92 -32.65
CA ASN A 295 -15.46 23.73 -33.72
C ASN A 295 -14.65 24.99 -34.07
N THR A 296 -13.56 25.27 -33.35
CA THR A 296 -12.71 26.45 -33.56
C THR A 296 -11.46 26.17 -34.41
N GLY A 297 -11.34 24.97 -34.99
CA GLY A 297 -10.24 24.55 -35.85
C GLY A 297 -10.58 24.50 -37.33
#